data_335f4d202f4382e3621129e0066eb972
#
_entry.id   335f4d202f4382e3621129e0066eb972
#
_cell.length_a   1.000
_cell.length_b   1.000
_cell.length_c   1.000
_cell.angle_alpha   90.00
_cell.angle_beta   90.00
_cell.angle_gamma   90.00
#
_symmetry.space_group_name_H-M   'P 1'
#
loop_
_entity.id
_entity.type
_entity.pdbx_description
1 polymer ?
#
loop_
_entity_poly.entity_id
_entity_poly.type
_entity_poly.pdbx_seq_one_letter_code
_entity_poly.pdbx_strand_id
1 'polypeptide(L)'
;MIIKISKPTIITLMTMSKTPQYSVANGSGPNKWPVLASCLTLMAVVIMVFLGIWQLDRMEQKQQRLDSIAQKYTTAPMHPFDVADQWQDVRDVPVQFRGELQTTQLIFLDNQITNGTSGYDVLVPVITRGRPVLVNLGWVAASASRAELPTVELPTGQVVIEGVITQPGLNPLIKETQQXFXXFPLRVQQIDIPLFNQQWASQLPDMVVERLSSQPQMSRFVTNWQPVVMSPQKHLGYAIQWFGLAIAAVVIFIIVLIRRTK
;
A
#
# COMPACT_ATOMS: atom_id res chain seq x y z
N MET A 1 47.03 -5.37 105.03
CA MET A 1 45.58 -5.20 104.80
C MET A 1 45.27 -5.90 103.52
N ILE A 2 44.74 -7.14 103.61
CA ILE A 2 44.51 -8.01 102.47
C ILE A 2 43.01 -8.06 102.20
N ILE A 3 42.61 -7.62 101.00
CA ILE A 3 41.21 -7.66 100.59
C ILE A 3 40.96 -8.94 99.76
N LYS A 4 40.09 -9.78 100.25
CA LYS A 4 39.73 -11.07 99.65
C LYS A 4 38.55 -10.83 98.63
N ILE A 5 38.85 -11.13 97.36
CA ILE A 5 37.85 -10.98 96.28
C ILE A 5 37.15 -12.32 96.02
N SER A 6 35.84 -12.34 96.16
CA SER A 6 34.92 -13.49 95.95
C SER A 6 34.67 -13.69 94.47
N LYS A 7 34.70 -14.98 94.01
CA LYS A 7 34.40 -15.37 92.62
C LYS A 7 32.91 -15.36 92.37
N PRO A 8 32.40 -14.90 91.19
CA PRO A 8 30.98 -14.97 90.82
C PRO A 8 30.64 -16.39 90.26
N THR A 9 29.48 -16.88 90.64
CA THR A 9 28.89 -18.13 90.15
C THR A 9 28.22 -17.88 88.77
N ILE A 10 28.68 -18.66 87.73
CA ILE A 10 28.09 -18.59 86.39
C ILE A 10 26.89 -19.50 86.33
N ILE A 11 25.69 -18.92 86.13
CA ILE A 11 24.46 -19.66 85.88
C ILE A 11 24.36 -19.81 84.32
N THR A 12 24.51 -21.06 83.82
CA THR A 12 24.33 -21.38 82.41
C THR A 12 22.83 -21.53 82.11
N LEU A 13 22.23 -20.52 81.38
CA LEU A 13 20.89 -20.63 80.88
C LEU A 13 20.97 -21.34 79.51
N MET A 14 20.48 -22.60 79.42
CA MET A 14 20.29 -23.32 78.18
C MET A 14 19.00 -22.80 77.55
N THR A 15 19.11 -21.90 76.54
CA THR A 15 18.01 -21.52 75.70
C THR A 15 17.94 -22.51 74.52
N MET A 16 16.92 -23.41 74.48
CA MET A 16 16.60 -24.22 73.33
C MET A 16 15.90 -23.33 72.28
N SER A 17 16.65 -22.85 71.29
CA SER A 17 16.07 -22.18 70.14
C SER A 17 15.54 -23.24 69.17
N LYS A 18 14.21 -23.42 69.11
CA LYS A 18 13.53 -24.15 68.05
C LYS A 18 13.47 -23.25 66.84
N THR A 19 14.38 -23.44 65.85
CA THR A 19 14.26 -22.85 64.53
C THR A 19 12.99 -23.41 63.84
N PRO A 20 12.07 -22.58 63.39
CA PRO A 20 10.96 -23.10 62.62
C PRO A 20 11.50 -23.58 61.26
N GLN A 21 11.35 -24.87 60.97
CA GLN A 21 11.58 -25.41 59.63
C GLN A 21 10.43 -24.95 58.72
N TYR A 22 10.70 -23.95 57.91
CA TYR A 22 9.80 -23.61 56.79
C TYR A 22 9.93 -24.72 55.76
N SER A 23 8.95 -25.59 55.70
CA SER A 23 8.80 -26.53 54.60
C SER A 23 8.40 -25.71 53.38
N VAL A 24 9.34 -25.45 52.49
CA VAL A 24 9.00 -24.93 51.16
C VAL A 24 8.27 -26.05 50.43
N ALA A 25 6.94 -25.93 50.38
CA ALA A 25 6.14 -26.83 49.57
C ALA A 25 6.57 -26.53 48.10
N ASN A 26 7.41 -27.37 47.53
CA ASN A 26 7.65 -27.42 46.10
C ASN A 26 6.36 -27.83 45.41
N GLY A 27 5.46 -26.87 45.18
CA GLY A 27 4.28 -27.07 44.37
C GLY A 27 4.71 -27.14 42.90
N SER A 28 5.33 -28.22 42.49
CA SER A 28 5.54 -28.52 41.09
C SER A 28 4.28 -29.05 40.46
N GLY A 29 3.30 -28.18 40.30
CA GLY A 29 2.20 -28.47 39.37
C GLY A 29 2.79 -28.67 37.97
N PRO A 30 2.10 -29.42 37.08
CA PRO A 30 2.62 -29.65 35.73
C PRO A 30 2.94 -28.30 35.07
N ASN A 31 4.21 -28.14 34.72
CA ASN A 31 4.68 -26.90 34.11
C ASN A 31 4.05 -26.75 32.73
N LYS A 32 2.95 -26.00 32.62
CA LYS A 32 2.20 -25.77 31.38
C LYS A 32 2.91 -24.85 30.41
N TRP A 33 4.01 -24.22 30.82
CA TRP A 33 4.77 -23.29 29.99
C TRP A 33 5.26 -23.90 28.66
N PRO A 34 5.82 -25.12 28.60
CA PRO A 34 6.26 -25.65 27.32
C PRO A 34 5.11 -25.90 26.34
N VAL A 35 3.94 -26.29 26.81
CA VAL A 35 2.78 -26.51 25.93
C VAL A 35 2.31 -25.18 25.33
N LEU A 36 2.14 -24.15 26.14
CA LEU A 36 1.75 -22.82 25.69
C LEU A 36 2.77 -22.25 24.72
N ALA A 37 4.07 -22.31 25.05
CA ALA A 37 5.12 -21.83 24.18
C ALA A 37 5.15 -22.58 22.84
N SER A 38 4.93 -23.90 22.86
CA SER A 38 4.85 -24.71 21.64
C SER A 38 3.69 -24.29 20.76
N CYS A 39 2.51 -24.09 21.35
CA CYS A 39 1.34 -23.63 20.60
C CYS A 39 1.56 -22.27 19.97
N LEU A 40 2.13 -21.32 20.73
CA LEU A 40 2.42 -19.98 20.22
C LEU A 40 3.47 -20.01 19.10
N THR A 41 4.52 -20.80 19.24
CA THR A 41 5.56 -20.94 18.21
C THR A 41 4.96 -21.57 16.95
N LEU A 42 4.19 -22.64 17.10
CA LEU A 42 3.54 -23.29 15.96
C LEU A 42 2.62 -22.31 15.22
N MET A 43 1.80 -21.58 15.98
CA MET A 43 0.92 -20.57 15.39
C MET A 43 1.71 -19.50 14.64
N ALA A 44 2.78 -19.00 15.22
CA ALA A 44 3.65 -17.99 14.59
C ALA A 44 4.28 -18.54 13.30
N VAL A 45 4.78 -19.78 13.33
CA VAL A 45 5.36 -20.42 12.14
C VAL A 45 4.31 -20.56 11.03
N VAL A 46 3.10 -21.00 11.36
CA VAL A 46 2.02 -21.14 10.38
C VAL A 46 1.69 -19.78 9.75
N ILE A 47 1.59 -18.72 10.58
CA ILE A 47 1.32 -17.38 10.08
C ILE A 47 2.44 -16.92 9.12
N MET A 48 3.71 -17.11 9.52
CA MET A 48 4.86 -16.70 8.69
C MET A 48 4.90 -17.46 7.36
N VAL A 49 4.61 -18.77 7.38
CA VAL A 49 4.55 -19.57 6.14
C VAL A 49 3.41 -19.08 5.25
N PHE A 50 2.23 -18.81 5.82
CA PHE A 50 1.08 -18.28 5.07
C PHE A 50 1.43 -16.93 4.42
N LEU A 51 2.08 -16.03 5.18
CA LEU A 51 2.50 -14.72 4.65
C LEU A 51 3.55 -14.89 3.54
N GLY A 52 4.45 -15.85 3.67
CA GLY A 52 5.43 -16.16 2.61
C GLY A 52 4.74 -16.59 1.31
N ILE A 53 3.78 -17.51 1.42
CA ILE A 53 3.00 -18.01 0.27
C ILE A 53 2.19 -16.85 -0.36
N TRP A 54 1.55 -16.02 0.46
CA TRP A 54 0.79 -14.86 -0.01
C TRP A 54 1.69 -13.89 -0.78
N GLN A 55 2.94 -13.68 -0.34
CA GLN A 55 3.89 -12.81 -1.05
C GLN A 55 4.29 -13.42 -2.41
N LEU A 56 4.44 -14.75 -2.51
CA LEU A 56 4.73 -15.39 -3.79
C LEU A 56 3.56 -15.22 -4.77
N ASP A 57 2.33 -15.36 -4.28
CA ASP A 57 1.14 -15.15 -5.09
C ASP A 57 1.09 -13.69 -5.62
N ARG A 58 1.39 -12.71 -4.75
CA ARG A 58 1.46 -11.30 -5.18
C ARG A 58 2.57 -11.07 -6.20
N MET A 59 3.73 -11.70 -6.02
CA MET A 59 4.84 -11.63 -6.99
C MET A 59 4.36 -12.11 -8.36
N GLU A 60 3.70 -13.26 -8.41
CA GLU A 60 3.23 -13.85 -9.65
C GLU A 60 2.19 -12.95 -10.33
N GLN A 61 1.20 -12.44 -9.60
CA GLN A 61 0.19 -11.52 -10.14
C GLN A 61 0.83 -10.28 -10.77
N LYS A 62 1.85 -9.70 -10.10
CA LYS A 62 2.54 -8.51 -10.64
C LYS A 62 3.36 -8.86 -11.87
N GLN A 63 4.00 -10.04 -11.89
CA GLN A 63 4.76 -10.49 -13.05
C GLN A 63 3.84 -10.71 -14.25
N GLN A 64 2.71 -11.38 -14.06
CA GLN A 64 1.72 -11.62 -15.11
C GLN A 64 1.22 -10.31 -15.74
N ARG A 65 0.98 -9.28 -14.89
CA ARG A 65 0.59 -7.96 -15.40
C ARG A 65 1.70 -7.35 -16.25
N LEU A 66 2.96 -7.42 -15.80
CA LEU A 66 4.10 -6.87 -16.57
C LEU A 66 4.27 -7.61 -17.89
N ASP A 67 4.09 -8.93 -17.91
CA ASP A 67 4.18 -9.74 -19.14
C ASP A 67 3.04 -9.36 -20.11
N SER A 68 1.83 -9.16 -19.59
CA SER A 68 0.70 -8.69 -20.41
C SER A 68 0.99 -7.32 -21.02
N ILE A 69 1.55 -6.40 -20.24
CA ILE A 69 1.96 -5.07 -20.73
C ILE A 69 3.01 -5.23 -21.84
N ALA A 70 4.03 -6.05 -21.60
CA ALA A 70 5.08 -6.29 -22.61
C ALA A 70 4.49 -6.79 -23.92
N GLN A 71 3.50 -7.68 -23.84
CA GLN A 71 2.79 -8.18 -25.01
C GLN A 71 2.02 -7.06 -25.73
N LYS A 72 1.27 -6.23 -24.98
CA LYS A 72 0.49 -5.11 -25.55
C LYS A 72 1.39 -4.08 -26.24
N TYR A 73 2.59 -3.89 -25.72
CA TYR A 73 3.57 -2.94 -26.30
C TYR A 73 4.26 -3.48 -27.57
N THR A 74 4.01 -4.72 -27.98
CA THR A 74 4.49 -5.23 -29.29
C THR A 74 3.66 -4.70 -30.45
N THR A 75 2.44 -4.22 -30.18
CA THR A 75 1.58 -3.62 -31.21
C THR A 75 1.77 -2.11 -31.24
N ALA A 76 1.51 -1.50 -32.40
CA ALA A 76 1.55 -0.05 -32.52
C ALA A 76 0.44 0.56 -31.67
N PRO A 77 0.67 1.76 -31.05
CA PRO A 77 -0.40 2.43 -30.32
C PRO A 77 -1.62 2.66 -31.21
N MET A 78 -2.81 2.47 -30.64
CA MET A 78 -4.04 2.56 -31.39
C MET A 78 -4.94 3.66 -30.83
N HIS A 79 -6.03 3.94 -31.51
CA HIS A 79 -7.01 4.91 -31.03
C HIS A 79 -7.78 4.30 -29.85
N PRO A 80 -8.08 5.06 -28.76
CA PRO A 80 -8.72 4.47 -27.57
C PRO A 80 -10.08 3.81 -27.83
N PHE A 81 -10.83 4.28 -28.83
CA PHE A 81 -12.14 3.67 -29.16
C PHE A 81 -12.03 2.36 -29.95
N ASP A 82 -10.85 2.03 -30.47
CA ASP A 82 -10.62 0.81 -31.23
C ASP A 82 -10.03 -0.34 -30.37
N VAL A 83 -9.68 -0.02 -29.10
CA VAL A 83 -8.94 -0.97 -28.24
C VAL A 83 -9.79 -2.20 -27.90
N ALA A 84 -11.08 -2.00 -27.60
CA ALA A 84 -11.97 -3.09 -27.22
C ALA A 84 -12.24 -4.07 -28.37
N ASP A 85 -12.00 -3.68 -29.62
CA ASP A 85 -12.13 -4.56 -30.77
C ASP A 85 -10.98 -5.58 -30.86
N GLN A 86 -9.84 -5.25 -30.24
CA GLN A 86 -8.63 -6.08 -30.34
C GLN A 86 -8.25 -6.73 -28.99
N TRP A 87 -8.56 -6.09 -27.87
CA TRP A 87 -8.15 -6.54 -26.54
C TRP A 87 -9.35 -6.73 -25.63
N GLN A 88 -9.49 -7.93 -25.07
CA GLN A 88 -10.53 -8.19 -24.05
C GLN A 88 -10.27 -7.39 -22.78
N ASP A 89 -9.00 -7.32 -22.35
CA ASP A 89 -8.59 -6.46 -21.22
C ASP A 89 -7.91 -5.23 -21.79
N VAL A 90 -8.62 -4.11 -21.77
CA VAL A 90 -8.18 -2.84 -22.36
C VAL A 90 -7.12 -2.12 -21.49
N ARG A 91 -6.96 -2.53 -20.23
CA ARG A 91 -6.01 -1.88 -19.31
C ARG A 91 -4.59 -1.99 -19.83
N ASP A 92 -3.83 -0.94 -19.63
CA ASP A 92 -2.39 -0.85 -19.97
C ASP A 92 -2.11 -0.97 -21.49
N VAL A 93 -3.15 -0.86 -22.36
CA VAL A 93 -2.94 -0.84 -23.82
C VAL A 93 -2.42 0.56 -24.21
N PRO A 94 -1.31 0.64 -24.97
CA PRO A 94 -0.80 1.92 -25.44
C PRO A 94 -1.72 2.51 -26.52
N VAL A 95 -1.99 3.82 -26.38
CA VAL A 95 -2.86 4.56 -27.30
C VAL A 95 -2.17 5.83 -27.77
N GLN A 96 -2.50 6.21 -29.01
CA GLN A 96 -2.10 7.49 -29.57
C GLN A 96 -3.25 8.05 -30.42
N PHE A 97 -3.59 9.30 -30.20
CA PHE A 97 -4.69 9.92 -30.93
C PHE A 97 -4.53 11.45 -30.93
N ARG A 98 -5.25 12.09 -31.86
CA ARG A 98 -5.38 13.54 -31.88
C ARG A 98 -6.76 13.92 -31.36
N GLY A 99 -6.82 15.01 -30.59
CA GLY A 99 -8.07 15.50 -30.06
C GLY A 99 -7.95 16.92 -29.56
N GLU A 100 -9.08 17.48 -29.18
CA GLU A 100 -9.20 18.85 -28.67
C GLU A 100 -9.55 18.81 -27.19
N LEU A 101 -8.69 19.42 -26.36
CA LEU A 101 -8.92 19.51 -24.90
C LEU A 101 -10.11 20.40 -24.59
N GLN A 102 -11.03 19.94 -23.74
CA GLN A 102 -12.12 20.76 -23.23
C GLN A 102 -11.60 21.58 -22.04
N THR A 103 -10.88 22.66 -22.34
CA THR A 103 -10.10 23.43 -21.38
C THR A 103 -10.94 24.08 -20.28
N THR A 104 -12.26 24.18 -20.48
CA THR A 104 -13.19 24.68 -19.47
C THR A 104 -13.67 23.61 -18.49
N GLN A 105 -13.36 22.33 -18.75
CA GLN A 105 -13.84 21.19 -17.95
C GLN A 105 -12.70 20.50 -17.20
N LEU A 106 -11.93 21.31 -16.45
CA LEU A 106 -10.80 20.80 -15.65
C LEU A 106 -11.28 20.05 -14.42
N ILE A 107 -10.67 18.89 -14.18
CA ILE A 107 -10.93 18.03 -13.01
C ILE A 107 -9.59 17.82 -12.27
N PHE A 108 -9.59 18.12 -11.00
CA PHE A 108 -8.44 17.90 -10.10
C PHE A 108 -8.76 16.71 -9.21
N LEU A 109 -8.06 15.60 -9.42
CA LEU A 109 -8.15 14.42 -8.56
C LEU A 109 -7.26 14.66 -7.33
N ASP A 110 -7.90 14.78 -6.16
CA ASP A 110 -7.24 15.17 -4.91
C ASP A 110 -6.37 14.05 -4.32
N ASN A 111 -5.57 14.42 -3.34
CA ASN A 111 -4.76 13.51 -2.52
C ASN A 111 -3.71 12.73 -3.30
N GLN A 112 -3.21 13.31 -4.40
CA GLN A 112 -2.12 12.72 -5.18
C GLN A 112 -0.77 13.20 -4.63
N ILE A 113 0.14 12.25 -4.39
CA ILE A 113 1.46 12.54 -3.83
C ILE A 113 2.53 12.15 -4.84
N THR A 114 3.38 13.09 -5.20
CA THR A 114 4.53 12.85 -6.08
C THR A 114 5.79 13.40 -5.41
N ASN A 115 6.80 12.53 -5.24
CA ASN A 115 8.08 12.87 -4.58
C ASN A 115 7.88 13.49 -3.19
N GLY A 116 6.90 12.98 -2.43
CA GLY A 116 6.62 13.44 -1.06
C GLY A 116 5.85 14.76 -0.98
N THR A 117 5.45 15.34 -2.11
CA THR A 117 4.69 16.59 -2.17
C THR A 117 3.23 16.29 -2.52
N SER A 118 2.29 16.90 -1.79
CA SER A 118 0.85 16.77 -2.07
C SER A 118 0.46 17.61 -3.28
N GLY A 119 -0.47 17.09 -4.06
CA GLY A 119 -0.96 17.77 -5.25
C GLY A 119 -2.19 17.09 -5.81
N TYR A 120 -2.37 17.30 -7.09
CA TYR A 120 -3.54 16.81 -7.84
C TYR A 120 -3.09 16.20 -9.15
N ASP A 121 -3.73 15.13 -9.56
CA ASP A 121 -3.71 14.76 -10.99
C ASP A 121 -4.77 15.61 -11.70
N VAL A 122 -4.40 16.10 -12.87
CA VAL A 122 -5.26 17.00 -13.65
C VAL A 122 -5.84 16.21 -14.82
N LEU A 123 -7.17 16.08 -14.83
CA LEU A 123 -7.87 15.37 -15.89
C LEU A 123 -8.71 16.37 -16.71
N VAL A 124 -8.87 16.04 -17.97
CA VAL A 124 -9.67 16.85 -18.90
C VAL A 124 -10.33 15.93 -19.94
N PRO A 125 -11.59 16.16 -20.30
CA PRO A 125 -12.17 15.48 -21.46
C PRO A 125 -11.48 15.98 -22.74
N VAL A 126 -11.15 15.04 -23.63
CA VAL A 126 -10.57 15.33 -24.94
C VAL A 126 -11.54 14.82 -26.01
N ILE A 127 -11.96 15.71 -26.90
CA ILE A 127 -12.85 15.33 -28.01
C ILE A 127 -12.00 14.75 -29.15
N THR A 128 -12.26 13.50 -29.48
CA THR A 128 -11.61 12.80 -30.59
C THR A 128 -12.66 11.98 -31.34
N ARG A 129 -12.65 12.02 -32.69
CA ARG A 129 -13.69 11.42 -33.54
C ARG A 129 -15.11 11.81 -33.10
N GLY A 130 -15.30 13.08 -32.63
CA GLY A 130 -16.59 13.59 -32.20
C GLY A 130 -17.11 13.08 -30.85
N ARG A 131 -16.29 12.33 -30.09
CA ARG A 131 -16.67 11.75 -28.79
C ARG A 131 -15.64 12.10 -27.71
N PRO A 132 -16.07 12.30 -26.47
CA PRO A 132 -15.12 12.59 -25.38
C PRO A 132 -14.42 11.31 -24.88
N VAL A 133 -13.15 11.46 -24.48
CA VAL A 133 -12.43 10.48 -23.68
C VAL A 133 -11.72 11.26 -22.55
N LEU A 134 -11.73 10.72 -21.33
CA LEU A 134 -11.10 11.39 -20.20
C LEU A 134 -9.61 11.10 -20.22
N VAL A 135 -8.80 12.18 -20.14
CA VAL A 135 -7.34 12.06 -20.18
C VAL A 135 -6.76 12.65 -18.89
N ASN A 136 -5.93 11.90 -18.21
CA ASN A 136 -5.09 12.37 -17.11
C ASN A 136 -3.81 12.96 -17.72
N LEU A 137 -3.66 14.28 -17.62
CA LEU A 137 -2.50 15.00 -18.15
C LEU A 137 -1.27 14.80 -17.28
N GLY A 138 -1.46 14.45 -16.01
CA GLY A 138 -0.42 14.25 -15.03
C GLY A 138 -0.60 15.13 -13.79
N TRP A 139 0.36 15.06 -12.91
CA TRP A 139 0.31 15.66 -11.57
C TRP A 139 0.82 17.11 -11.58
N VAL A 140 0.19 17.93 -10.72
CA VAL A 140 0.65 19.29 -10.38
C VAL A 140 0.66 19.47 -8.86
N ALA A 141 1.59 20.28 -8.35
CA ALA A 141 1.66 20.56 -6.91
C ALA A 141 0.43 21.35 -6.45
N ALA A 142 -0.02 21.09 -5.23
CA ALA A 142 -1.09 21.88 -4.61
C ALA A 142 -0.65 23.32 -4.38
N SER A 143 -1.62 24.22 -4.38
CA SER A 143 -1.39 25.61 -3.96
C SER A 143 -1.03 25.67 -2.47
N ALA A 144 -0.49 26.82 -2.01
CA ALA A 144 -0.16 27.01 -0.60
C ALA A 144 -1.38 26.84 0.32
N SER A 145 -2.57 27.17 -0.19
CA SER A 145 -3.83 26.96 0.51
C SER A 145 -4.64 25.87 -0.17
N ARG A 146 -5.13 24.89 0.60
CA ARG A 146 -6.03 23.85 0.08
C ARG A 146 -7.38 24.40 -0.39
N ALA A 147 -7.72 25.63 0.02
CA ALA A 147 -8.96 26.28 -0.46
C ALA A 147 -8.89 26.67 -1.93
N GLU A 148 -7.67 26.80 -2.48
CA GLU A 148 -7.45 27.26 -3.85
C GLU A 148 -6.85 26.16 -4.70
N LEU A 149 -7.46 25.90 -5.84
CA LEU A 149 -6.90 24.99 -6.83
C LEU A 149 -5.76 25.67 -7.59
N PRO A 150 -4.71 24.93 -7.97
CA PRO A 150 -3.64 25.52 -8.76
C PRO A 150 -4.14 25.95 -10.14
N THR A 151 -3.63 27.09 -10.61
CA THR A 151 -3.93 27.54 -11.96
C THR A 151 -3.09 26.78 -12.95
N VAL A 152 -3.74 26.17 -13.93
CA VAL A 152 -3.08 25.42 -15.00
C VAL A 152 -3.47 26.02 -16.35
N GLU A 153 -2.49 26.15 -17.21
CA GLU A 153 -2.69 26.58 -18.59
C GLU A 153 -2.62 25.36 -19.48
N LEU A 154 -3.62 25.21 -20.34
CA LEU A 154 -3.70 24.11 -21.29
C LEU A 154 -3.48 24.63 -22.70
N PRO A 155 -2.84 23.83 -23.57
CA PRO A 155 -2.78 24.20 -24.97
C PRO A 155 -4.17 24.23 -25.59
N THR A 156 -4.35 25.12 -26.55
CA THR A 156 -5.59 25.24 -27.33
C THR A 156 -5.44 24.55 -28.67
N GLY A 157 -6.57 24.11 -29.23
CA GLY A 157 -6.61 23.43 -30.51
C GLY A 157 -6.30 21.94 -30.43
N GLN A 158 -5.87 21.38 -31.54
CA GLN A 158 -5.60 19.93 -31.64
C GLN A 158 -4.28 19.57 -30.99
N VAL A 159 -4.29 18.61 -30.11
CA VAL A 159 -3.08 18.05 -29.49
C VAL A 159 -2.96 16.55 -29.82
N VAL A 160 -1.74 16.03 -29.77
CA VAL A 160 -1.49 14.60 -29.85
C VAL A 160 -1.38 14.09 -28.43
N ILE A 161 -2.15 13.07 -28.09
CA ILE A 161 -2.08 12.38 -26.80
C ILE A 161 -1.44 11.01 -27.03
N GLU A 162 -0.39 10.71 -26.27
CA GLU A 162 0.24 9.41 -26.19
C GLU A 162 0.13 8.94 -24.76
N GLY A 163 -0.42 7.76 -24.55
CA GLY A 163 -0.69 7.28 -23.20
C GLY A 163 -1.04 5.81 -23.15
N VAL A 164 -1.54 5.40 -22.01
CA VAL A 164 -2.06 4.05 -21.79
C VAL A 164 -3.46 4.13 -21.21
N ILE A 165 -4.28 3.14 -21.50
CA ILE A 165 -5.62 3.05 -20.92
C ILE A 165 -5.52 2.53 -19.49
N THR A 166 -6.27 3.17 -18.59
CA THR A 166 -6.57 2.66 -17.25
C THR A 166 -8.06 2.61 -17.05
N GLN A 167 -8.52 1.72 -16.17
CA GLN A 167 -9.92 1.68 -15.74
C GLN A 167 -9.96 2.05 -14.26
N PRO A 168 -10.55 3.20 -13.93
CA PRO A 168 -10.60 3.62 -12.53
C PRO A 168 -11.52 2.71 -11.74
N GLY A 169 -11.06 2.24 -10.59
CA GLY A 169 -11.87 1.49 -9.65
C GLY A 169 -12.36 2.39 -8.53
N LEU A 170 -13.60 2.18 -8.10
CA LEU A 170 -14.15 2.95 -6.99
C LEU A 170 -13.79 2.28 -5.66
N ASN A 171 -13.32 3.07 -4.72
CA ASN A 171 -13.05 2.63 -3.35
C ASN A 171 -14.23 3.05 -2.47
N PRO A 172 -15.01 2.11 -1.93
CA PRO A 172 -16.20 2.46 -1.13
C PRO A 172 -15.88 3.20 0.17
N LEU A 173 -14.63 3.19 0.62
CA LEU A 173 -14.21 3.92 1.81
C LEU A 173 -13.94 5.40 1.54
N ILE A 174 -13.77 5.78 0.27
CA ILE A 174 -13.53 7.17 -0.13
C ILE A 174 -14.88 7.84 -0.33
N LYS A 175 -15.13 8.89 0.43
CA LYS A 175 -16.34 9.70 0.29
C LYS A 175 -16.06 10.89 -0.62
N GLU A 176 -16.86 11.03 -1.68
CA GLU A 176 -16.79 12.19 -2.55
C GLU A 176 -17.26 13.43 -1.81
N THR A 177 -16.48 14.50 -1.90
CA THR A 177 -16.79 15.78 -1.25
C THR A 177 -17.33 16.81 -2.23
N GLN A 178 -17.17 16.61 -3.55
CA GLN A 178 -17.69 17.48 -4.60
C GLN A 178 -19.22 17.34 -4.66
N GLN A 179 -19.89 18.47 -4.60
CA GLN A 179 -21.36 18.52 -4.69
C GLN A 179 -21.85 19.06 -6.02
N UNK A 180 -21.16 19.92 -6.64
CA UNK A 180 -21.64 20.57 -7.72
C UNK A 180 -20.85 20.24 -8.94
N PHE A 181 -21.20 19.31 -9.58
CA PHE A 181 -20.49 18.82 -10.77
C PHE A 181 -20.61 19.71 -12.01
N UNK A 182 -21.17 20.72 -11.90
CA UNK A 182 -21.37 21.64 -12.89
C UNK A 182 -20.54 22.86 -12.77
N UNK A 183 -19.63 22.97 -11.71
CA UNK A 183 -18.86 24.05 -11.51
C UNK A 183 -17.52 23.68 -11.75
N PHE A 184 -16.96 23.91 -12.73
CA PHE A 184 -15.55 23.69 -13.08
C PHE A 184 -14.69 24.88 -12.66
N PRO A 185 -13.42 24.67 -12.26
CA PRO A 185 -12.80 23.34 -12.15
C PRO A 185 -13.37 22.50 -10.99
N LEU A 186 -13.45 21.21 -11.18
CA LEU A 186 -13.91 20.26 -10.15
C LEU A 186 -12.71 19.76 -9.32
N ARG A 187 -12.97 19.51 -8.03
CA ARG A 187 -12.02 18.78 -7.16
C ARG A 187 -12.69 17.51 -6.67
N VAL A 188 -12.26 16.36 -7.16
CA VAL A 188 -12.89 15.07 -6.88
C VAL A 188 -11.94 14.18 -6.08
N GLN A 189 -12.49 13.25 -5.29
CA GLN A 189 -11.73 12.32 -4.48
C GLN A 189 -11.42 11.01 -5.22
N GLN A 190 -12.21 10.69 -6.24
CA GLN A 190 -12.00 9.53 -7.10
C GLN A 190 -12.65 9.75 -8.45
N ILE A 191 -12.24 8.98 -9.45
CA ILE A 191 -12.78 9.10 -10.80
C ILE A 191 -13.96 8.13 -10.90
N ASP A 192 -15.15 8.69 -11.02
CA ASP A 192 -16.42 7.94 -11.13
C ASP A 192 -17.05 8.27 -12.49
N ILE A 193 -16.69 7.49 -13.52
CA ILE A 193 -17.15 7.72 -14.90
C ILE A 193 -18.69 7.65 -15.00
N PRO A 194 -19.35 6.63 -14.39
CA PRO A 194 -20.82 6.63 -14.37
C PRO A 194 -21.44 7.90 -13.79
N LEU A 195 -20.90 8.39 -12.67
CA LEU A 195 -21.37 9.63 -12.05
C LEU A 195 -21.14 10.83 -12.99
N PHE A 196 -19.96 10.95 -13.61
CA PHE A 196 -19.67 12.03 -14.55
C PHE A 196 -20.66 11.99 -15.73
N ASN A 197 -20.91 10.81 -16.31
CA ASN A 197 -21.85 10.65 -17.42
C ASN A 197 -23.26 11.08 -17.02
N GLN A 198 -23.69 10.74 -15.81
CA GLN A 198 -25.01 11.15 -15.30
C GLN A 198 -25.07 12.67 -15.12
N GLN A 199 -24.04 13.28 -14.53
CA GLN A 199 -24.05 14.71 -14.19
C GLN A 199 -23.90 15.62 -15.42
N TRP A 200 -23.13 15.18 -16.42
CA TRP A 200 -22.84 16.00 -17.61
C TRP A 200 -23.63 15.60 -18.82
N ALA A 201 -24.49 14.58 -18.72
CA ALA A 201 -25.19 13.99 -19.86
C ALA A 201 -24.20 13.62 -20.98
N SER A 202 -22.98 13.16 -20.58
CA SER A 202 -21.92 12.82 -21.51
C SER A 202 -21.87 11.32 -21.78
N GLN A 203 -21.01 10.91 -22.72
CA GLN A 203 -20.82 9.51 -23.07
C GLN A 203 -19.35 9.16 -22.98
N LEU A 204 -18.72 9.50 -21.83
CA LEU A 204 -17.35 9.07 -21.55
C LEU A 204 -17.31 7.54 -21.50
N PRO A 205 -16.38 6.89 -22.21
CA PRO A 205 -16.17 5.46 -22.05
C PRO A 205 -15.59 5.14 -20.66
N ASP A 206 -15.79 3.90 -20.18
CA ASP A 206 -15.33 3.46 -18.86
C ASP A 206 -13.81 3.23 -18.89
N MET A 207 -13.09 4.31 -19.17
CA MET A 207 -11.62 4.30 -19.23
C MET A 207 -11.09 5.72 -19.03
N VAL A 208 -9.84 5.80 -18.60
CA VAL A 208 -9.04 7.04 -18.56
C VAL A 208 -7.77 6.76 -19.34
N VAL A 209 -7.31 7.74 -20.12
CA VAL A 209 -6.00 7.66 -20.75
C VAL A 209 -5.00 8.38 -19.86
N GLU A 210 -4.03 7.64 -19.34
CA GLU A 210 -2.88 8.19 -18.59
C GLU A 210 -1.84 8.65 -19.60
N ARG A 211 -1.60 9.95 -19.68
CA ARG A 211 -0.62 10.50 -20.61
C ARG A 211 0.80 10.08 -20.18
N LEU A 212 1.59 9.63 -21.13
CA LEU A 212 2.99 9.21 -20.89
C LEU A 212 4.02 10.16 -21.49
N SER A 213 3.70 10.83 -22.62
CA SER A 213 4.68 11.62 -23.34
C SER A 213 4.90 12.98 -22.67
N SER A 214 6.15 13.42 -22.63
CA SER A 214 6.54 14.75 -22.16
C SER A 214 6.57 15.72 -23.34
N GLN A 215 5.44 16.28 -23.68
CA GLN A 215 5.34 17.32 -24.71
C GLN A 215 5.64 18.70 -24.11
N PRO A 216 6.35 19.57 -24.82
CA PRO A 216 6.71 20.89 -24.27
C PRO A 216 5.49 21.70 -23.80
N GLN A 217 4.37 21.64 -24.53
CA GLN A 217 3.15 22.37 -24.18
C GLN A 217 2.50 21.86 -22.89
N MET A 218 2.86 20.66 -22.42
CA MET A 218 2.30 20.03 -21.23
C MET A 218 3.42 19.67 -20.22
N SER A 219 4.56 20.35 -20.30
CA SER A 219 5.73 20.05 -19.46
C SER A 219 5.51 20.31 -17.97
N ARG A 220 4.55 21.14 -17.62
CA ARG A 220 4.20 21.42 -16.21
C ARG A 220 3.53 20.23 -15.50
N PHE A 221 2.95 19.31 -16.27
CA PHE A 221 2.27 18.13 -15.70
C PHE A 221 3.28 17.00 -15.58
N VAL A 222 3.53 16.55 -14.37
CA VAL A 222 4.45 15.44 -14.10
C VAL A 222 3.73 14.13 -14.41
N THR A 223 4.24 13.39 -15.38
CA THR A 223 3.71 12.06 -15.68
C THR A 223 4.30 11.07 -14.68
N ASN A 224 3.46 10.50 -13.84
CA ASN A 224 3.86 9.63 -12.74
C ASN A 224 3.24 8.23 -12.81
N TRP A 225 2.58 7.90 -13.91
CA TRP A 225 1.95 6.60 -14.05
C TRP A 225 2.98 5.47 -13.99
N GLN A 226 2.66 4.44 -13.20
CA GLN A 226 3.46 3.23 -13.06
C GLN A 226 2.53 2.01 -13.06
N PRO A 227 2.80 0.99 -13.88
CA PRO A 227 1.90 -0.16 -13.96
C PRO A 227 1.84 -0.96 -12.66
N VAL A 228 2.93 -1.01 -11.91
CA VAL A 228 2.98 -1.71 -10.61
C VAL A 228 3.75 -0.84 -9.61
N VAL A 229 3.12 -0.57 -8.46
CA VAL A 229 3.72 0.25 -7.39
C VAL A 229 4.86 -0.51 -6.71
N MET A 230 4.68 -1.83 -6.50
CA MET A 230 5.70 -2.68 -5.89
C MET A 230 6.09 -3.78 -6.89
N SER A 231 7.39 -3.89 -7.18
CA SER A 231 7.89 -4.83 -8.17
C SER A 231 7.79 -6.29 -7.69
N PRO A 232 7.70 -7.26 -8.61
CA PRO A 232 7.72 -8.68 -8.26
C PRO A 232 8.91 -9.08 -7.39
N GLN A 233 10.09 -8.50 -7.64
CA GLN A 233 11.32 -8.80 -6.91
C GLN A 233 11.21 -8.39 -5.43
N LYS A 234 10.50 -7.31 -5.11
CA LYS A 234 10.27 -6.89 -3.72
C LYS A 234 9.37 -7.89 -2.99
N HIS A 235 8.33 -8.38 -3.66
CA HIS A 235 7.47 -9.44 -3.09
C HIS A 235 8.26 -10.72 -2.85
N LEU A 236 9.14 -11.12 -3.78
CA LEU A 236 10.03 -12.27 -3.59
C LEU A 236 10.94 -12.08 -2.36
N GLY A 237 11.53 -10.88 -2.22
CA GLY A 237 12.36 -10.56 -1.05
C GLY A 237 11.60 -10.74 0.27
N TYR A 238 10.36 -10.25 0.33
CA TYR A 238 9.52 -10.44 1.52
C TYR A 238 9.16 -11.91 1.75
N ALA A 239 8.91 -12.69 0.70
CA ALA A 239 8.64 -14.13 0.84
C ALA A 239 9.84 -14.84 1.48
N ILE A 240 11.05 -14.56 0.99
CA ILE A 240 12.29 -15.12 1.54
C ILE A 240 12.45 -14.74 3.02
N GLN A 241 12.15 -13.49 3.38
CA GLN A 241 12.21 -13.05 4.78
C GLN A 241 11.23 -13.84 5.66
N TRP A 242 9.96 -14.01 5.22
CA TRP A 242 8.97 -14.74 6.00
C TRP A 242 9.35 -16.19 6.21
N PHE A 243 9.81 -16.89 5.15
CA PHE A 243 10.26 -18.28 5.27
C PHE A 243 11.51 -18.38 6.14
N GLY A 244 12.47 -17.45 6.01
CA GLY A 244 13.66 -17.41 6.85
C GLY A 244 13.33 -17.24 8.33
N LEU A 245 12.36 -16.35 8.65
CA LEU A 245 11.90 -16.15 10.03
C LEU A 245 11.20 -17.41 10.56
N ALA A 246 10.41 -18.10 9.74
CA ALA A 246 9.76 -19.35 10.12
C ALA A 246 10.79 -20.43 10.47
N ILE A 247 11.80 -20.58 9.64
CA ILE A 247 12.92 -21.54 9.88
C ILE A 247 13.66 -21.17 11.16
N ALA A 248 14.01 -19.89 11.33
CA ALA A 248 14.73 -19.42 12.54
C ALA A 248 13.92 -19.70 13.81
N ALA A 249 12.60 -19.47 13.78
CA ALA A 249 11.72 -19.72 14.93
C ALA A 249 11.72 -21.21 15.30
N VAL A 250 11.65 -22.10 14.29
CA VAL A 250 11.69 -23.55 14.52
C VAL A 250 13.05 -23.96 15.13
N VAL A 251 14.16 -23.47 14.56
CA VAL A 251 15.50 -23.80 15.05
C VAL A 251 15.69 -23.34 16.49
N ILE A 252 15.31 -22.11 16.80
CA ILE A 252 15.41 -21.56 18.17
C ILE A 252 14.56 -22.41 19.13
N PHE A 253 13.35 -22.75 18.72
CA PHE A 253 12.43 -23.55 19.54
C PHE A 253 13.05 -24.93 19.85
N ILE A 254 13.62 -25.61 18.85
CA ILE A 254 14.28 -26.91 19.01
C ILE A 254 15.46 -26.78 19.98
N ILE A 255 16.28 -25.75 19.84
CA ILE A 255 17.45 -25.51 20.75
C ILE A 255 16.96 -25.35 22.20
N VAL A 256 15.88 -24.57 22.40
CA VAL A 256 15.34 -24.35 23.75
C VAL A 256 14.81 -25.66 24.34
N LEU A 257 14.13 -26.47 23.55
CA LEU A 257 13.64 -27.78 24.02
C LEU A 257 14.78 -28.70 24.42
N ILE A 258 15.85 -28.80 23.59
CA ILE A 258 16.99 -29.67 23.88
C ILE A 258 17.70 -29.22 25.16
N ARG A 259 17.87 -27.90 25.37
CA ARG A 259 18.54 -27.38 26.57
C ARG A 259 17.73 -27.60 27.84
N ARG A 260 16.40 -27.73 27.75
CA ARG A 260 15.53 -27.98 28.92
C ARG A 260 15.49 -29.45 29.34
N THR A 261 15.81 -30.37 28.42
CA THR A 261 15.80 -31.80 28.70
C THR A 261 17.15 -32.31 29.27
N LYS A 262 18.16 -31.45 29.28
CA LYS A 262 19.47 -31.69 29.96
C LYS A 262 19.48 -31.03 31.35
#